data_f64a2a852872664e0e52cb9cb136cac3
#
_entry.id   f64a2a852872664e0e52cb9cb136cac3
#
_cell.length_a   1.000
_cell.length_b   1.000
_cell.length_c   1.000
_cell.angle_alpha   90.00
_cell.angle_beta   90.00
_cell.angle_gamma   90.00
#
_symmetry.space_group_name_H-M   'P 1'
#
loop_
_entity.id
_entity.type
_entity.pdbx_description
1 polymer ?
#
loop_
_entity_poly.entity_id
_entity_poly.type
_entity_poly.pdbx_seq_one_letter_code
_entity_poly.pdbx_strand_id
1 'polypeptide(L)'
;MPPFFAHEPRVITALAGRPVPELLGHDGGRMLLAEIAGEDMYEAPLPRLLEMVTLLVELQSSWTGRVDQLRSMGLPDWGGPALIAAIGDVTERASEELPRNELTLLQRFVSGLADRFAALESCGLPDTLVHGDLHPGNFRGTERTLTLLDWGDSGIGHPMLTSRHFSTASHPSTWRRSRSTGLAHGWPGCPAASPLVRPASSRPLPRPGRP
;
A
#
# COMPACT_ATOMS: atom_id res chain seq x y z
N MET A 1 -15.66 -3.56 14.88
CA MET A 1 -14.65 -2.98 13.95
C MET A 1 -14.26 -1.62 14.50
N PRO A 2 -12.98 -1.26 14.60
CA PRO A 2 -12.58 0.10 14.97
C PRO A 2 -13.15 1.15 13.98
N PRO A 3 -13.43 2.39 14.42
CA PRO A 3 -14.01 3.42 13.56
C PRO A 3 -13.20 3.69 12.28
N PHE A 4 -11.88 3.52 12.33
CA PHE A 4 -10.98 3.71 11.19
C PHE A 4 -11.29 2.76 10.03
N PHE A 5 -11.72 1.53 10.31
CA PHE A 5 -12.04 0.51 9.30
C PHE A 5 -13.54 0.43 8.95
N ALA A 6 -14.36 1.36 9.45
CA ALA A 6 -15.82 1.29 9.31
C ALA A 6 -16.33 1.41 7.86
N HIS A 7 -15.49 1.83 6.93
CA HIS A 7 -15.79 1.93 5.50
C HIS A 7 -15.65 0.60 4.74
N GLU A 8 -14.93 -0.38 5.28
CA GLU A 8 -14.60 -1.64 4.60
C GLU A 8 -15.83 -2.38 4.02
N PRO A 9 -16.95 -2.59 4.74
CA PRO A 9 -18.12 -3.26 4.16
C PRO A 9 -18.69 -2.52 2.95
N ARG A 10 -18.62 -1.18 2.91
CA ARG A 10 -19.10 -0.38 1.78
C ARG A 10 -18.18 -0.53 0.57
N VAL A 11 -16.85 -0.60 0.79
CA VAL A 11 -15.88 -0.86 -0.27
C VAL A 11 -16.10 -2.24 -0.87
N ILE A 12 -16.21 -3.29 -0.05
CA ILE A 12 -16.48 -4.66 -0.51
C ILE A 12 -17.79 -4.70 -1.31
N THR A 13 -18.85 -4.06 -0.82
CA THR A 13 -20.12 -3.97 -1.54
C THR A 13 -19.96 -3.28 -2.90
N ALA A 14 -19.22 -2.18 -2.96
CA ALA A 14 -18.99 -1.44 -4.20
C ALA A 14 -18.11 -2.18 -5.21
N LEU A 15 -17.30 -3.11 -4.74
CA LEU A 15 -16.45 -4.00 -5.54
C LEU A 15 -17.13 -5.35 -5.87
N ALA A 16 -18.41 -5.54 -5.51
CA ALA A 16 -19.11 -6.80 -5.75
C ALA A 16 -19.00 -7.25 -7.23
N GLY A 17 -18.73 -8.53 -7.44
CA GLY A 17 -18.47 -9.10 -8.76
C GLY A 17 -17.01 -8.95 -9.26
N ARG A 18 -16.15 -8.31 -8.47
CA ARG A 18 -14.70 -8.32 -8.66
C ARG A 18 -14.06 -9.42 -7.79
N PRO A 19 -12.77 -9.74 -7.96
CA PRO A 19 -12.04 -10.69 -7.12
C PRO A 19 -11.80 -10.15 -5.68
N VAL A 20 -12.88 -9.92 -4.95
CA VAL A 20 -12.92 -9.48 -3.56
C VAL A 20 -13.84 -10.41 -2.76
N PRO A 21 -13.78 -10.42 -1.42
CA PRO A 21 -14.69 -11.24 -0.61
C PRO A 21 -16.17 -10.97 -0.91
N GLU A 22 -16.98 -12.01 -0.89
CA GLU A 22 -18.44 -11.84 -0.88
C GLU A 22 -18.90 -11.42 0.52
N LEU A 23 -19.54 -10.26 0.64
CA LEU A 23 -20.13 -9.79 1.88
C LEU A 23 -21.51 -10.39 2.09
N LEU A 24 -21.65 -11.27 3.09
CA LEU A 24 -22.94 -11.89 3.45
C LEU A 24 -23.79 -10.97 4.34
N GLY A 25 -23.17 -10.07 5.11
CA GLY A 25 -23.86 -9.11 5.96
C GLY A 25 -22.91 -8.32 6.86
N HIS A 26 -23.42 -7.21 7.40
CA HIS A 26 -22.69 -6.40 8.40
C HIS A 26 -23.66 -5.63 9.29
N ASP A 27 -23.24 -5.27 10.51
CA ASP A 27 -24.02 -4.52 11.49
C ASP A 27 -23.29 -3.25 12.02
N GLY A 28 -22.39 -2.69 11.24
CA GLY A 28 -21.62 -1.49 11.58
C GLY A 28 -20.40 -1.75 12.49
N GLY A 29 -20.37 -2.85 13.22
CA GLY A 29 -19.24 -3.23 14.10
C GLY A 29 -18.59 -4.54 13.68
N ARG A 30 -19.30 -5.35 12.91
CA ARG A 30 -18.88 -6.67 12.46
C ARG A 30 -19.32 -6.87 11.02
N MET A 31 -18.57 -7.67 10.29
CA MET A 31 -18.99 -8.15 8.98
C MET A 31 -18.83 -9.65 8.88
N LEU A 32 -19.68 -10.26 8.07
CA LEU A 32 -19.66 -11.68 7.74
C LEU A 32 -19.34 -11.81 6.26
N LEU A 33 -18.25 -12.49 5.97
CA LEU A 33 -17.80 -12.79 4.62
C LEU A 33 -18.07 -14.26 4.30
N ALA A 34 -18.30 -14.57 3.04
CA ALA A 34 -18.30 -15.95 2.58
C ALA A 34 -16.92 -16.56 2.74
N GLU A 35 -16.87 -17.88 2.90
CA GLU A 35 -15.62 -18.62 2.91
C GLU A 35 -14.88 -18.46 1.59
N ILE A 36 -13.58 -18.16 1.68
CA ILE A 36 -12.71 -18.01 0.52
C ILE A 36 -11.83 -19.22 0.41
N ALA A 37 -12.03 -20.01 -0.64
CA ALA A 37 -11.27 -21.23 -0.89
C ALA A 37 -9.80 -20.92 -1.21
N GLY A 38 -8.92 -21.88 -0.86
CA GLY A 38 -7.51 -21.83 -1.17
C GLY A 38 -6.64 -21.35 -0.01
N GLU A 39 -5.41 -20.93 -0.34
CA GLU A 39 -4.37 -20.54 0.61
C GLU A 39 -3.97 -19.08 0.40
N ASP A 40 -3.21 -18.52 1.35
CA ASP A 40 -2.57 -17.23 1.16
C ASP A 40 -1.47 -17.32 0.07
N MET A 41 -1.03 -16.18 -0.41
CA MET A 41 -0.13 -16.10 -1.56
C MET A 41 1.30 -15.67 -1.21
N TYR A 42 1.75 -15.83 0.05
CA TYR A 42 3.11 -15.46 0.45
C TYR A 42 4.19 -16.17 -0.38
N GLU A 43 3.99 -17.45 -0.65
CA GLU A 43 4.92 -18.29 -1.42
C GLU A 43 4.56 -18.37 -2.92
N ALA A 44 3.74 -17.44 -3.41
CA ALA A 44 3.28 -17.45 -4.80
C ALA A 44 4.44 -17.29 -5.80
N PRO A 45 4.45 -18.07 -6.91
CA PRO A 45 5.44 -17.92 -7.96
C PRO A 45 5.25 -16.61 -8.73
N LEU A 46 6.31 -16.12 -9.40
CA LEU A 46 6.30 -14.86 -10.13
C LEU A 46 5.09 -14.67 -11.09
N PRO A 47 4.64 -15.65 -11.86
CA PRO A 47 3.44 -15.48 -12.69
C PRO A 47 2.22 -15.09 -11.86
N ARG A 48 2.06 -15.69 -10.67
CA ARG A 48 0.94 -15.40 -9.79
C ARG A 48 1.04 -14.00 -9.17
N LEU A 49 2.25 -13.57 -8.82
CA LEU A 49 2.50 -12.19 -8.37
C LEU A 49 2.14 -11.16 -9.45
N LEU A 50 2.41 -11.45 -10.71
CA LEU A 50 2.01 -10.59 -11.84
C LEU A 50 0.49 -10.52 -12.02
N GLU A 51 -0.23 -11.62 -11.81
CA GLU A 51 -1.70 -11.63 -11.81
C GLU A 51 -2.26 -10.73 -10.70
N MET A 52 -1.68 -10.75 -9.49
CA MET A 52 -2.09 -9.87 -8.38
C MET A 52 -1.91 -8.39 -8.75
N VAL A 53 -0.78 -8.03 -9.36
CA VAL A 53 -0.52 -6.67 -9.83
C VAL A 53 -1.53 -6.26 -10.91
N THR A 54 -1.80 -7.15 -11.86
CA THR A 54 -2.79 -6.90 -12.92
C THR A 54 -4.18 -6.65 -12.34
N LEU A 55 -4.61 -7.50 -11.40
CA LEU A 55 -5.88 -7.35 -10.69
C LEU A 55 -5.97 -5.99 -9.96
N LEU A 56 -4.91 -5.61 -9.25
CA LEU A 56 -4.87 -4.31 -8.58
C LEU A 56 -5.02 -3.15 -9.57
N VAL A 57 -4.25 -3.17 -10.67
CA VAL A 57 -4.30 -2.11 -11.70
C VAL A 57 -5.68 -2.02 -12.33
N GLU A 58 -6.33 -3.14 -12.60
CA GLU A 58 -7.71 -3.17 -13.11
C GLU A 58 -8.71 -2.58 -12.10
N LEU A 59 -8.59 -2.93 -10.81
CA LEU A 59 -9.42 -2.36 -9.77
C LEU A 59 -9.22 -0.85 -9.67
N GLN A 60 -7.99 -0.37 -9.57
CA GLN A 60 -7.66 1.05 -9.52
C GLN A 60 -8.17 1.80 -10.75
N SER A 61 -7.95 1.26 -11.94
CA SER A 61 -8.41 1.86 -13.19
C SER A 61 -9.93 2.00 -13.24
N SER A 62 -10.66 1.04 -12.68
CA SER A 62 -12.13 1.08 -12.65
C SER A 62 -12.70 2.18 -11.73
N TRP A 63 -11.88 2.75 -10.83
CA TRP A 63 -12.24 3.81 -9.92
C TRP A 63 -11.68 5.19 -10.30
N THR A 64 -10.91 5.27 -11.38
CA THR A 64 -10.45 6.55 -11.94
C THR A 64 -11.64 7.45 -12.27
N GLY A 65 -11.59 8.71 -11.84
CA GLY A 65 -12.67 9.69 -12.03
C GLY A 65 -13.89 9.48 -11.11
N ARG A 66 -13.83 8.56 -10.14
CA ARG A 66 -14.93 8.25 -9.21
C ARG A 66 -14.61 8.60 -7.74
N VAL A 67 -13.69 9.53 -7.53
CA VAL A 67 -13.20 9.92 -6.19
C VAL A 67 -14.34 10.38 -5.27
N ASP A 68 -15.34 11.14 -5.79
CA ASP A 68 -16.47 11.59 -5.00
C ASP A 68 -17.34 10.43 -4.50
N GLN A 69 -17.44 9.36 -5.27
CA GLN A 69 -18.13 8.15 -4.82
C GLN A 69 -17.34 7.46 -3.68
N LEU A 70 -16.02 7.41 -3.77
CA LEU A 70 -15.17 6.88 -2.69
C LEU A 70 -15.32 7.72 -1.40
N ARG A 71 -15.33 9.05 -1.52
CA ARG A 71 -15.59 9.95 -0.39
C ARG A 71 -16.95 9.71 0.26
N SER A 72 -17.99 9.52 -0.56
CA SER A 72 -19.35 9.24 -0.05
C SER A 72 -19.47 7.93 0.71
N MET A 73 -18.59 6.98 0.44
CA MET A 73 -18.47 5.71 1.19
C MET A 73 -17.69 5.86 2.50
N GLY A 74 -17.09 7.02 2.76
CA GLY A 74 -16.34 7.32 3.98
C GLY A 74 -14.87 6.88 3.95
N LEU A 75 -14.28 6.70 2.76
CA LEU A 75 -12.86 6.40 2.66
C LEU A 75 -12.02 7.60 3.07
N PRO A 76 -10.91 7.38 3.80
CA PRO A 76 -9.97 8.44 4.14
C PRO A 76 -9.29 9.00 2.90
N ASP A 77 -8.98 10.29 2.96
CA ASP A 77 -8.19 10.97 1.92
C ASP A 77 -6.68 10.74 2.20
N TRP A 78 -6.00 10.11 1.27
CA TRP A 78 -4.56 9.86 1.28
C TRP A 78 -3.84 10.63 0.17
N GLY A 79 -4.47 11.69 -0.33
CA GLY A 79 -3.79 12.66 -1.17
C GLY A 79 -2.62 13.33 -0.45
N GLY A 80 -1.66 13.86 -1.23
CA GLY A 80 -0.42 14.43 -0.69
C GLY A 80 -0.63 15.38 0.48
N PRO A 81 -1.46 16.44 0.36
CA PRO A 81 -1.69 17.39 1.44
C PRO A 81 -2.24 16.75 2.72
N ALA A 82 -3.21 15.83 2.60
CA ALA A 82 -3.83 15.17 3.75
C ALA A 82 -2.84 14.24 4.47
N LEU A 83 -2.06 13.44 3.73
CA LEU A 83 -1.04 12.57 4.32
C LEU A 83 0.11 13.36 4.95
N ILE A 84 0.56 14.44 4.33
CA ILE A 84 1.61 15.30 4.90
C ILE A 84 1.15 15.86 6.25
N ALA A 85 -0.08 16.37 6.34
CA ALA A 85 -0.65 16.86 7.59
C ALA A 85 -0.73 15.75 8.65
N ALA A 86 -1.30 14.59 8.31
CA ALA A 86 -1.45 13.48 9.25
C ALA A 86 -0.09 12.94 9.76
N ILE A 87 0.91 12.82 8.89
CA ILE A 87 2.26 12.39 9.26
C ILE A 87 2.94 13.46 10.13
N GLY A 88 2.73 14.74 9.84
CA GLY A 88 3.20 15.85 10.66
C GLY A 88 2.66 15.78 12.09
N ASP A 89 1.35 15.61 12.24
CA ASP A 89 0.68 15.48 13.54
C ASP A 89 1.19 14.26 14.33
N VAL A 90 1.40 13.12 13.68
CA VAL A 90 1.98 11.93 14.33
C VAL A 90 3.42 12.20 14.76
N THR A 91 4.21 12.87 13.92
CA THR A 91 5.61 13.22 14.24
C THR A 91 5.69 14.16 15.43
N GLU A 92 4.81 15.13 15.53
CA GLU A 92 4.74 16.06 16.64
C GLU A 92 4.39 15.33 17.94
N ARG A 93 3.38 14.48 17.93
CA ARG A 93 3.02 13.66 19.11
C ARG A 93 4.14 12.72 19.56
N ALA A 94 4.85 12.11 18.60
CA ALA A 94 5.97 11.22 18.90
C ALA A 94 7.25 11.94 19.35
N SER A 95 7.30 13.27 19.27
CA SER A 95 8.51 14.05 19.52
C SER A 95 9.05 13.91 20.94
N GLU A 96 8.18 13.68 21.93
CA GLU A 96 8.56 13.50 23.34
C GLU A 96 9.05 12.08 23.65
N GLU A 97 8.70 11.09 22.81
CA GLU A 97 8.99 9.67 23.03
C GLU A 97 10.25 9.22 22.27
N LEU A 98 10.63 9.93 21.21
CA LEU A 98 11.73 9.54 20.34
C LEU A 98 13.08 10.12 20.80
N PRO A 99 14.16 9.32 20.70
CA PRO A 99 15.52 9.83 20.83
C PRO A 99 15.78 10.96 19.84
N ARG A 100 16.55 11.97 20.25
CA ARG A 100 16.79 13.18 19.44
C ARG A 100 17.31 12.90 18.02
N ASN A 101 18.17 11.89 17.86
CA ASN A 101 18.69 11.50 16.55
C ASN A 101 17.60 10.90 15.65
N GLU A 102 16.67 10.11 16.20
CA GLU A 102 15.56 9.52 15.46
C GLU A 102 14.55 10.59 15.09
N LEU A 103 14.21 11.49 16.02
CA LEU A 103 13.36 12.62 15.75
C LEU A 103 13.92 13.51 14.62
N THR A 104 15.23 13.78 14.62
CA THR A 104 15.87 14.56 13.55
C THR A 104 15.76 13.87 12.19
N LEU A 105 15.90 12.54 12.14
CA LEU A 105 15.72 11.76 10.90
C LEU A 105 14.27 11.81 10.41
N LEU A 106 13.31 11.65 11.33
CA LEU A 106 11.90 11.70 11.02
C LEU A 106 11.48 13.09 10.52
N GLN A 107 11.91 14.16 11.19
CA GLN A 107 11.64 15.54 10.76
C GLN A 107 12.21 15.84 9.36
N ARG A 108 13.42 15.36 9.06
CA ARG A 108 14.01 15.46 7.72
C ARG A 108 13.20 14.67 6.68
N PHE A 109 12.69 13.50 7.04
CA PHE A 109 11.81 12.73 6.17
C PHE A 109 10.53 13.50 5.88
N VAL A 110 9.87 14.03 6.90
CA VAL A 110 8.61 14.79 6.80
C VAL A 110 8.80 16.06 5.97
N SER A 111 9.88 16.81 6.18
CA SER A 111 10.16 18.03 5.39
C SER A 111 10.34 17.77 3.89
N GLY A 112 10.69 16.55 3.48
CA GLY A 112 10.82 16.18 2.06
C GLY A 112 9.55 15.53 1.46
N LEU A 113 8.44 15.41 2.21
CA LEU A 113 7.24 14.74 1.70
C LEU A 113 6.56 15.53 0.58
N ALA A 114 6.50 16.86 0.68
CA ALA A 114 5.88 17.71 -0.34
C ALA A 114 6.52 17.49 -1.72
N ASP A 115 7.86 17.50 -1.80
CA ASP A 115 8.59 17.26 -3.05
C ASP A 115 8.32 15.83 -3.61
N ARG A 116 8.20 14.85 -2.73
CA ARG A 116 7.90 13.46 -3.14
C ARG A 116 6.49 13.32 -3.68
N PHE A 117 5.51 13.96 -3.06
CA PHE A 117 4.14 13.97 -3.59
C PHE A 117 4.04 14.74 -4.90
N ALA A 118 4.71 15.90 -5.01
CA ALA A 118 4.79 16.64 -6.29
C ALA A 118 5.41 15.78 -7.40
N ALA A 119 6.42 14.95 -7.09
CA ALA A 119 6.99 14.00 -8.05
C ALA A 119 6.01 12.91 -8.47
N LEU A 120 5.17 12.40 -7.55
CA LEU A 120 4.09 11.46 -7.89
C LEU A 120 3.03 12.13 -8.78
N GLU A 121 2.59 13.31 -8.43
CA GLU A 121 1.61 14.09 -9.20
C GLU A 121 2.10 14.39 -10.63
N SER A 122 3.41 14.60 -10.81
CA SER A 122 4.01 14.83 -12.13
C SER A 122 3.89 13.63 -13.09
N CYS A 123 3.57 12.43 -12.58
CA CYS A 123 3.25 11.27 -13.40
C CYS A 123 1.90 11.41 -14.13
N GLY A 124 1.06 12.38 -13.77
CA GLY A 124 -0.23 12.63 -14.41
C GLY A 124 -1.28 11.53 -14.18
N LEU A 125 -1.06 10.65 -13.21
CA LEU A 125 -2.04 9.64 -12.81
C LEU A 125 -3.02 10.24 -11.80
N PRO A 126 -4.33 10.16 -12.03
CA PRO A 126 -5.31 10.68 -11.10
C PRO A 126 -5.42 9.82 -9.85
N ASP A 127 -5.90 10.44 -8.76
CA ASP A 127 -6.26 9.71 -7.55
C ASP A 127 -7.37 8.69 -7.84
N THR A 128 -7.29 7.58 -7.13
CA THR A 128 -8.19 6.43 -7.27
C THR A 128 -8.35 5.69 -5.95
N LEU A 129 -8.97 4.52 -5.99
CA LEU A 129 -9.01 3.59 -4.86
C LEU A 129 -7.62 3.02 -4.59
N VAL A 130 -7.12 3.22 -3.39
CA VAL A 130 -5.86 2.66 -2.88
C VAL A 130 -6.20 1.59 -1.85
N HIS A 131 -5.59 0.41 -1.95
CA HIS A 131 -5.83 -0.68 -0.99
C HIS A 131 -5.21 -0.41 0.39
N GLY A 132 -4.06 0.24 0.42
CA GLY A 132 -3.36 0.66 1.65
C GLY A 132 -2.39 -0.36 2.21
N ASP A 133 -2.74 -1.62 2.25
CA ASP A 133 -1.88 -2.71 2.74
C ASP A 133 -1.77 -3.87 1.74
N LEU A 134 -1.32 -3.57 0.52
CA LEU A 134 -1.20 -4.58 -0.52
C LEU A 134 0.07 -5.42 -0.35
N HIS A 135 -0.11 -6.69 -0.02
CA HIS A 135 0.96 -7.70 -0.01
C HIS A 135 0.40 -9.09 -0.34
N PRO A 136 1.24 -10.08 -0.70
CA PRO A 136 0.75 -11.40 -1.10
C PRO A 136 -0.11 -12.12 -0.05
N GLY A 137 0.08 -11.85 1.26
CA GLY A 137 -0.73 -12.41 2.33
C GLY A 137 -2.17 -11.90 2.36
N ASN A 138 -2.45 -10.72 1.76
CA ASN A 138 -3.80 -10.19 1.59
C ASN A 138 -4.46 -10.72 0.30
N PHE A 139 -3.85 -11.69 -0.36
CA PHE A 139 -4.49 -12.48 -1.40
C PHE A 139 -4.72 -13.91 -0.94
N ARG A 140 -5.87 -14.45 -1.29
CA ARG A 140 -6.22 -15.84 -1.06
C ARG A 140 -6.78 -16.45 -2.34
N GLY A 141 -6.47 -17.71 -2.60
CA GLY A 141 -6.99 -18.36 -3.79
C GLY A 141 -6.47 -19.77 -4.04
N THR A 142 -6.91 -20.32 -5.15
CA THR A 142 -6.49 -21.62 -5.68
C THR A 142 -5.67 -21.39 -6.95
N GLU A 143 -5.34 -22.46 -7.69
CA GLU A 143 -4.71 -22.32 -9.02
C GLU A 143 -5.55 -21.50 -10.02
N ARG A 144 -6.88 -21.44 -9.83
CA ARG A 144 -7.84 -20.83 -10.76
C ARG A 144 -8.49 -19.56 -10.24
N THR A 145 -8.39 -19.29 -8.95
CA THR A 145 -9.06 -18.17 -8.31
C THR A 145 -8.06 -17.30 -7.57
N LEU A 146 -8.36 -16.02 -7.47
CA LEU A 146 -7.59 -15.06 -6.69
C LEU A 146 -8.57 -14.04 -6.10
N THR A 147 -8.48 -13.80 -4.79
CA THR A 147 -9.33 -12.86 -4.07
C THR A 147 -8.46 -11.93 -3.24
N LEU A 148 -8.63 -10.62 -3.39
CA LEU A 148 -7.95 -9.61 -2.60
C LEU A 148 -8.77 -9.25 -1.37
N LEU A 149 -8.16 -9.44 -0.20
CA LEU A 149 -8.72 -9.30 1.13
C LEU A 149 -8.28 -8.00 1.80
N ASP A 150 -8.85 -7.74 3.00
CA ASP A 150 -8.40 -6.71 3.94
C ASP A 150 -8.43 -5.29 3.36
N TRP A 151 -9.64 -4.83 3.07
CA TRP A 151 -9.92 -3.50 2.55
C TRP A 151 -10.05 -2.43 3.64
N GLY A 152 -9.76 -2.79 4.90
CA GLY A 152 -9.86 -1.88 6.04
C GLY A 152 -8.93 -0.68 5.93
N ASP A 153 -7.75 -0.87 5.36
CA ASP A 153 -6.76 0.20 5.15
C ASP A 153 -6.95 0.96 3.83
N SER A 154 -8.06 0.73 3.11
CA SER A 154 -8.28 1.40 1.84
C SER A 154 -8.56 2.90 1.98
N GLY A 155 -8.18 3.66 0.97
CA GLY A 155 -8.34 5.10 0.93
C GLY A 155 -8.38 5.67 -0.47
N ILE A 156 -8.40 6.98 -0.56
CA ILE A 156 -8.36 7.74 -1.82
C ILE A 156 -6.97 8.33 -1.97
N GLY A 157 -6.28 8.06 -3.07
CA GLY A 157 -4.97 8.65 -3.30
C GLY A 157 -4.31 8.21 -4.60
N HIS A 158 -3.07 8.62 -4.76
CA HIS A 158 -2.30 8.26 -5.95
C HIS A 158 -2.08 6.73 -6.02
N PRO A 159 -2.31 6.08 -7.18
CA PRO A 159 -2.27 4.62 -7.31
C PRO A 159 -0.94 3.98 -6.86
N MET A 160 0.15 4.69 -6.97
CA MET A 160 1.48 4.21 -6.56
C MET A 160 1.68 4.11 -5.04
N LEU A 161 0.79 4.66 -4.22
CA LEU A 161 0.87 4.50 -2.76
C LEU A 161 0.70 3.04 -2.33
N THR A 162 0.03 2.23 -3.13
CA THR A 162 -0.19 0.80 -2.88
C THR A 162 1.04 -0.08 -3.18
N SER A 163 1.96 0.37 -4.05
CA SER A 163 3.00 -0.50 -4.65
C SER A 163 4.15 -0.88 -3.72
N ARG A 164 4.31 -0.21 -2.57
CA ARG A 164 5.51 -0.34 -1.73
C ARG A 164 5.65 -1.69 -1.03
N HIS A 165 4.54 -2.27 -0.58
CA HIS A 165 4.55 -3.54 0.15
C HIS A 165 4.74 -4.75 -0.76
N PHE A 166 4.33 -4.65 -2.01
CA PHE A 166 4.46 -5.74 -2.98
C PHE A 166 5.93 -6.01 -3.36
N SER A 167 6.77 -4.97 -3.39
CA SER A 167 8.20 -5.10 -3.75
C SER A 167 9.08 -5.63 -2.61
N THR A 168 8.65 -5.52 -1.36
CA THR A 168 9.43 -5.93 -0.18
C THR A 168 9.09 -7.33 0.34
N ALA A 169 7.89 -7.84 0.06
CA ALA A 169 7.42 -9.15 0.51
C ALA A 169 8.01 -10.32 -0.31
N SER A 170 8.41 -10.08 -1.57
CA SER A 170 8.98 -11.12 -2.41
C SER A 170 10.47 -11.29 -2.16
N HIS A 171 10.84 -12.23 -1.30
CA HIS A 171 12.17 -12.81 -1.04
C HIS A 171 13.38 -11.88 -0.79
N PRO A 172 13.99 -11.92 0.41
CA PRO A 172 15.29 -11.28 0.67
C PRO A 172 16.42 -11.77 -0.25
N SER A 173 16.32 -12.97 -0.82
CA SER A 173 17.32 -13.59 -1.68
C SER A 173 17.27 -13.14 -3.15
N THR A 174 16.10 -12.75 -3.66
CA THR A 174 15.95 -12.28 -5.05
C THR A 174 16.30 -10.81 -5.23
N TRP A 175 16.26 -10.02 -4.16
CA TRP A 175 16.59 -8.59 -4.20
C TRP A 175 18.06 -8.31 -4.58
N ARG A 176 18.97 -9.25 -4.34
CA ARG A 176 20.40 -9.11 -4.74
C ARG A 176 20.61 -9.30 -6.25
N ARG A 177 19.73 -10.00 -6.97
CA ARG A 177 19.91 -10.31 -8.40
C ARG A 177 19.22 -9.33 -9.36
N SER A 178 18.16 -8.61 -8.94
CA SER A 178 17.39 -7.74 -9.85
C SER A 178 18.01 -6.34 -10.07
N ARG A 179 19.22 -6.07 -9.56
CA ARG A 179 19.93 -4.81 -9.84
C ARG A 179 20.46 -4.69 -11.26
N SER A 180 20.46 -5.77 -12.05
CA SER A 180 21.04 -5.79 -13.38
C SER A 180 20.04 -5.89 -14.53
N THR A 181 18.75 -6.13 -14.28
CA THR A 181 17.73 -6.13 -15.31
C THR A 181 16.65 -5.13 -14.92
N GLY A 182 16.67 -3.97 -15.58
CA GLY A 182 15.71 -2.88 -15.38
C GLY A 182 14.30 -3.30 -15.77
N LEU A 183 13.58 -3.94 -14.89
CA LEU A 183 12.12 -4.06 -14.96
C LEU A 183 11.48 -2.82 -14.34
N ALA A 184 11.78 -1.65 -14.93
CA ALA A 184 10.94 -0.47 -14.83
C ALA A 184 9.78 -0.68 -15.82
N HIS A 185 8.85 -1.55 -15.51
CA HIS A 185 7.52 -1.49 -16.12
C HIS A 185 6.72 -0.43 -15.37
N GLY A 186 7.21 0.82 -15.50
CA GLY A 186 6.45 2.01 -15.13
C GLY A 186 5.30 2.18 -16.13
N TRP A 187 4.25 2.79 -15.64
CA TRP A 187 3.18 3.31 -16.49
C TRP A 187 3.79 4.16 -17.62
N PRO A 188 3.30 4.04 -18.86
CA PRO A 188 3.81 4.85 -19.95
C PRO A 188 3.66 6.34 -19.60
N GLY A 189 4.77 7.06 -19.54
CA GLY A 189 4.79 8.51 -19.27
C GLY A 189 5.35 8.93 -17.92
N CYS A 190 5.59 8.02 -16.98
CA CYS A 190 6.24 8.40 -15.72
C CYS A 190 7.77 8.57 -15.94
N PRO A 191 8.38 9.73 -15.64
CA PRO A 191 9.83 9.89 -15.73
C PRO A 191 10.50 8.92 -14.74
N ALA A 192 11.57 8.26 -15.18
CA ALA A 192 12.35 7.36 -14.32
C ALA A 192 12.77 8.09 -13.04
N ALA A 193 12.34 7.61 -11.89
CA ALA A 193 12.75 8.17 -10.62
C ALA A 193 14.26 8.14 -10.52
N SER A 194 14.88 9.29 -10.29
CA SER A 194 16.31 9.40 -10.03
C SER A 194 16.68 8.48 -8.86
N PRO A 195 17.81 7.76 -8.93
CA PRO A 195 18.22 6.85 -7.88
C PRO A 195 18.35 7.60 -6.56
N LEU A 196 17.55 7.23 -5.56
CA LEU A 196 17.64 7.74 -4.20
C LEU A 196 19.09 7.63 -3.72
N VAL A 197 19.63 8.75 -3.27
CA VAL A 197 20.95 8.88 -2.64
C VAL A 197 21.11 7.77 -1.60
N ARG A 198 22.17 6.95 -1.75
CA ARG A 198 22.50 5.89 -0.81
C ARG A 198 22.76 6.51 0.57
N PRO A 199 22.16 6.01 1.65
CA PRO A 199 22.70 6.30 2.98
C PRO A 199 24.11 5.68 3.07
N ALA A 200 25.05 6.45 3.60
CA ALA A 200 26.39 6.01 3.89
C ALA A 200 26.34 4.76 4.77
N SER A 201 27.22 3.79 4.48
CA SER A 201 27.34 2.48 5.11
C SER A 201 27.17 2.54 6.64
N SER A 202 26.11 1.95 7.16
CA SER A 202 25.99 1.63 8.57
C SER A 202 26.95 0.47 8.89
N ARG A 203 27.94 0.72 9.76
CA ARG A 203 28.75 -0.33 10.39
C ARG A 203 27.84 -1.29 11.15
N PRO A 204 28.07 -2.60 11.11
CA PRO A 204 27.32 -3.55 11.93
C PRO A 204 27.61 -3.29 13.42
N LEU A 205 26.54 -3.27 14.22
CA LEU A 205 26.61 -3.19 15.68
C LEU A 205 27.33 -4.43 16.25
N PRO A 206 28.18 -4.29 17.28
CA PRO A 206 28.81 -5.41 17.95
C PRO A 206 27.76 -6.28 18.67
N ARG A 207 27.92 -7.60 18.56
CA ARG A 207 27.06 -8.57 19.25
C ARG A 207 27.27 -8.46 20.76
N PRO A 208 26.23 -8.50 21.60
CA PRO A 208 26.41 -8.60 23.05
C PRO A 208 27.06 -9.93 23.41
N GLY A 209 28.12 -9.88 24.21
CA GLY A 209 28.77 -11.04 24.76
C GLY A 209 27.81 -11.84 25.65
N ARG A 210 27.85 -13.15 25.54
CA ARG A 210 27.23 -14.07 26.51
C ARG A 210 28.15 -14.14 27.77
N PRO A 211 27.51 -14.32 28.96
CA PRO A 211 28.22 -14.57 30.20
C PRO A 211 28.95 -15.91 30.22
#